data_1356663a74298f9dae626da7dcc3747c
#
_entry.id   1356663a74298f9dae626da7dcc3747c
#
_cell.length_a   1.000
_cell.length_b   1.000
_cell.length_c   1.000
_cell.angle_alpha   90.00
_cell.angle_beta   90.00
_cell.angle_gamma   90.00
#
_symmetry.space_group_name_H-M   'P 1'
#
loop_
_entity.id
_entity.type
_entity.pdbx_description
1 polymer ?
#
loop_
_entity_poly.entity_id
_entity_poly.type
_entity_poly.pdbx_seq_one_letter_code
_entity_poly.pdbx_strand_id
1 'polypeptide(L)'
;MSLPLNSGRPRKKLIPLMIANALADKPLPVYGKGENVRDWLYVEDHCKAIDLIIHKGKVGEVYNVGGHNEMKNIDIVKLICKELGKPESLITYVTDRKGHDMRYAIDPTKIHNELGWLPETKFADGIKKTIKWYLDNEKWWKDIISGEYQNYYAKMYGNR
;
A
#
# COMPACT_ATOMS: atom_id res chain seq x y z
N MET A 1 3.00 1.96 3.59
CA MET A 1 2.14 0.97 2.90
C MET A 1 1.03 0.56 3.84
N SER A 2 0.00 1.37 3.93
CA SER A 2 -1.11 1.11 4.84
C SER A 2 -1.94 -0.07 4.32
N LEU A 3 -2.09 -1.10 5.16
CA LEU A 3 -3.14 -2.09 4.97
C LEU A 3 -4.48 -1.33 4.92
N PRO A 4 -5.39 -1.63 4.01
CA PRO A 4 -6.67 -0.96 3.92
C PRO A 4 -7.60 -1.46 5.02
N LEU A 5 -7.43 -0.94 6.24
CA LEU A 5 -8.38 -1.21 7.33
C LEU A 5 -9.72 -0.46 7.15
N ASN A 6 -9.85 0.42 6.14
CA ASN A 6 -11.01 1.31 6.12
C ASN A 6 -11.54 1.68 4.74
N SER A 7 -11.71 0.74 3.86
CA SER A 7 -12.72 0.92 2.80
C SER A 7 -13.03 -0.44 2.21
N GLY A 8 -14.26 -0.84 2.15
CA GLY A 8 -14.72 -2.06 1.46
C GLY A 8 -14.39 -2.10 -0.05
N ARG A 9 -13.20 -1.65 -0.42
CA ARG A 9 -12.65 -1.64 -1.77
C ARG A 9 -11.14 -1.92 -1.77
N PRO A 10 -10.66 -3.15 -1.47
CA PRO A 10 -9.26 -3.51 -1.61
C PRO A 10 -8.73 -3.33 -3.04
N ARG A 11 -9.63 -3.25 -4.02
CA ARG A 11 -9.33 -3.17 -5.45
C ARG A 11 -8.74 -1.84 -5.94
N LYS A 12 -8.57 -0.80 -5.08
CA LYS A 12 -8.14 0.54 -5.54
C LYS A 12 -6.70 0.92 -5.20
N LYS A 13 -6.02 0.18 -4.34
CA LYS A 13 -4.62 0.47 -3.98
C LYS A 13 -3.67 -0.36 -4.82
N LEU A 14 -2.57 0.25 -5.30
CA LEU A 14 -1.66 -0.35 -6.27
C LEU A 14 -1.19 -1.75 -5.83
N ILE A 15 -0.46 -1.86 -4.73
CA ILE A 15 0.20 -3.12 -4.34
C ILE A 15 -0.80 -4.25 -4.09
N PRO A 16 -1.88 -4.08 -3.29
CA PRO A 16 -2.88 -5.14 -3.11
C PRO A 16 -3.52 -5.60 -4.41
N LEU A 17 -3.88 -4.66 -5.29
CA LEU A 17 -4.48 -4.96 -6.58
C LEU A 17 -3.54 -5.77 -7.47
N MET A 18 -2.27 -5.32 -7.58
CA MET A 18 -1.29 -6.00 -8.44
C MET A 18 -0.97 -7.40 -7.92
N ILE A 19 -0.83 -7.60 -6.61
CA ILE A 19 -0.61 -8.94 -6.03
C ILE A 19 -1.81 -9.84 -6.31
N ALA A 20 -3.03 -9.40 -6.01
CA ALA A 20 -4.24 -10.20 -6.21
C ALA A 20 -4.45 -10.57 -7.69
N ASN A 21 -4.23 -9.63 -8.61
CA ASN A 21 -4.35 -9.88 -10.04
C ASN A 21 -3.24 -10.79 -10.55
N ALA A 22 -1.99 -10.59 -10.13
CA ALA A 22 -0.86 -11.42 -10.53
C ALA A 22 -1.04 -12.87 -10.09
N LEU A 23 -1.51 -13.10 -8.85
CA LEU A 23 -1.81 -14.45 -8.35
C LEU A 23 -2.95 -15.13 -9.12
N ALA A 24 -3.86 -14.37 -9.70
CA ALA A 24 -4.97 -14.86 -10.51
C ALA A 24 -4.69 -14.84 -12.03
N ASP A 25 -3.45 -14.59 -12.45
CA ASP A 25 -3.02 -14.44 -13.85
C ASP A 25 -3.89 -13.43 -14.65
N LYS A 26 -4.35 -12.38 -13.98
CA LYS A 26 -5.16 -11.31 -14.55
C LYS A 26 -4.31 -10.13 -14.95
N PRO A 27 -4.78 -9.26 -15.90
CA PRO A 27 -4.09 -8.04 -16.27
C PRO A 27 -3.77 -7.15 -15.08
N LEU A 28 -2.57 -6.55 -15.12
CA LEU A 28 -2.06 -5.60 -14.12
C LEU A 28 -2.20 -4.17 -14.67
N PRO A 29 -3.30 -3.45 -14.38
CA PRO A 29 -3.57 -2.15 -14.97
C PRO A 29 -2.65 -1.07 -14.40
N VAL A 30 -1.85 -0.46 -15.26
CA VAL A 30 -0.94 0.65 -14.93
C VAL A 30 -1.44 1.92 -15.63
N TYR A 31 -1.69 2.97 -14.86
CA TYR A 31 -2.12 4.25 -15.40
C TYR A 31 -1.01 4.95 -16.20
N GLY A 32 -1.35 5.46 -17.39
CA GLY A 32 -0.42 6.13 -18.30
C GLY A 32 0.78 5.23 -18.59
N LYS A 33 1.99 5.74 -18.36
CA LYS A 33 3.25 4.97 -18.47
C LYS A 33 3.71 4.42 -17.12
N GLY A 34 2.96 4.63 -16.04
CA GLY A 34 3.34 4.22 -14.68
C GLY A 34 4.47 5.04 -14.07
N GLU A 35 4.74 6.23 -14.60
CA GLU A 35 5.86 7.09 -14.16
C GLU A 35 5.54 7.90 -12.90
N ASN A 36 4.31 7.85 -12.41
CA ASN A 36 3.93 8.50 -11.16
C ASN A 36 4.78 7.97 -10.00
N VAL A 37 5.44 8.88 -9.29
CA VAL A 37 6.30 8.59 -8.14
C VAL A 37 5.50 8.71 -6.84
N ARG A 38 5.69 7.75 -5.94
CA ARG A 38 5.11 7.76 -4.59
C ARG A 38 6.17 7.41 -3.57
N ASP A 39 6.03 7.96 -2.38
CA ASP A 39 6.83 7.56 -1.23
C ASP A 39 6.18 6.35 -0.54
N TRP A 40 6.95 5.28 -0.39
CA TRP A 40 6.47 4.00 0.12
C TRP A 40 7.02 3.73 1.50
N LEU A 41 6.12 3.58 2.46
CA LEU A 41 6.45 3.32 3.85
C LEU A 41 5.95 1.93 4.26
N TYR A 42 6.80 1.15 4.90
CA TYR A 42 6.41 -0.15 5.42
C TYR A 42 5.46 0.01 6.60
N VAL A 43 4.47 -0.88 6.69
CA VAL A 43 3.35 -0.73 7.64
C VAL A 43 3.80 -0.71 9.09
N GLU A 44 4.77 -1.55 9.47
CA GLU A 44 5.26 -1.58 10.86
C GLU A 44 6.00 -0.29 11.24
N ASP A 45 6.79 0.28 10.30
CA ASP A 45 7.44 1.57 10.53
C ASP A 45 6.40 2.70 10.67
N HIS A 46 5.31 2.65 9.89
CA HIS A 46 4.21 3.59 10.03
C HIS A 46 3.49 3.44 11.39
N CYS A 47 3.24 2.20 11.83
CA CYS A 47 2.65 1.96 13.15
C CYS A 47 3.55 2.46 14.29
N LYS A 48 4.87 2.24 14.19
CA LYS A 48 5.85 2.79 15.16
C LYS A 48 5.82 4.32 15.22
N ALA A 49 5.71 4.98 14.04
CA ALA A 49 5.56 6.44 14.00
C ALA A 49 4.30 6.92 14.71
N ILE A 50 3.15 6.27 14.44
CA ILE A 50 1.88 6.61 15.07
C ILE A 50 1.95 6.41 16.59
N ASP A 51 2.48 5.27 17.04
CA ASP A 51 2.65 4.97 18.45
C ASP A 51 3.52 6.02 19.15
N LEU A 52 4.64 6.38 18.52
CA LEU A 52 5.54 7.42 19.03
C LEU A 52 4.86 8.80 19.13
N ILE A 53 4.08 9.17 18.10
CA ILE A 53 3.34 10.44 18.10
C ILE A 53 2.30 10.48 19.21
N ILE A 54 1.56 9.38 19.43
CA ILE A 54 0.55 9.29 20.49
C ILE A 54 1.19 9.49 21.89
N HIS A 55 2.38 8.91 22.11
CA HIS A 55 3.00 8.93 23.43
C HIS A 55 3.90 10.15 23.67
N LYS A 56 4.51 10.72 22.64
CA LYS A 56 5.54 11.77 22.77
C LYS A 56 5.31 12.99 21.88
N GLY A 57 4.33 12.96 20.99
CA GLY A 57 3.99 14.10 20.13
C GLY A 57 3.45 15.28 20.92
N LYS A 58 3.70 16.47 20.43
CA LYS A 58 3.14 17.70 21.02
C LYS A 58 1.67 17.85 20.61
N VAL A 59 0.80 18.08 21.57
CA VAL A 59 -0.63 18.30 21.33
C VAL A 59 -0.86 19.49 20.39
N GLY A 60 -1.70 19.30 19.38
CA GLY A 60 -2.00 20.33 18.39
C GLY A 60 -1.02 20.41 17.21
N GLU A 61 0.07 19.62 17.22
CA GLU A 61 1.06 19.60 16.15
C GLU A 61 0.74 18.54 15.09
N VAL A 62 1.22 18.81 13.87
CA VAL A 62 1.10 17.89 12.73
C VAL A 62 2.48 17.33 12.42
N TYR A 63 2.55 16.01 12.21
CA TYR A 63 3.76 15.29 11.84
C TYR A 63 3.57 14.59 10.50
N ASN A 64 4.43 14.89 9.54
CA ASN A 64 4.53 14.12 8.30
C ASN A 64 5.32 12.83 8.55
N VAL A 65 4.81 11.71 8.05
CA VAL A 65 5.44 10.40 8.18
C VAL A 65 5.72 9.85 6.78
N GLY A 66 6.98 9.89 6.37
CA GLY A 66 7.45 9.47 5.04
C GLY A 66 8.47 8.34 5.11
N GLY A 67 8.59 7.59 4.01
CA GLY A 67 9.42 6.39 3.95
C GLY A 67 10.83 6.63 3.39
N HIS A 68 11.10 7.79 2.78
CA HIS A 68 12.29 8.04 1.96
C HIS A 68 12.51 6.97 0.87
N ASN A 69 11.42 6.34 0.41
CA ASN A 69 11.42 5.27 -0.58
C ASN A 69 10.59 5.69 -1.80
N GLU A 70 11.02 6.75 -2.48
CA GLU A 70 10.34 7.24 -3.67
C GLU A 70 10.59 6.30 -4.85
N MET A 71 9.53 5.74 -5.42
CA MET A 71 9.61 4.85 -6.58
C MET A 71 8.47 5.09 -7.55
N LYS A 72 8.73 4.83 -8.84
CA LYS A 72 7.71 4.84 -9.88
C LYS A 72 6.76 3.65 -9.70
N ASN A 73 5.49 3.86 -10.00
CA ASN A 73 4.49 2.80 -9.94
C ASN A 73 4.85 1.60 -10.82
N ILE A 74 5.40 1.84 -12.02
CA ILE A 74 5.78 0.75 -12.94
C ILE A 74 6.88 -0.14 -12.36
N ASP A 75 7.87 0.45 -11.66
CA ASP A 75 8.97 -0.31 -11.08
C ASP A 75 8.47 -1.25 -9.98
N ILE A 76 7.47 -0.80 -9.21
CA ILE A 76 6.82 -1.62 -8.19
C ILE A 76 6.05 -2.78 -8.82
N VAL A 77 5.31 -2.53 -9.90
CA VAL A 77 4.55 -3.58 -10.58
C VAL A 77 5.49 -4.65 -11.16
N LYS A 78 6.59 -4.24 -11.79
CA LYS A 78 7.63 -5.16 -12.28
C LYS A 78 8.26 -5.97 -11.15
N LEU A 79 8.55 -5.32 -10.03
CA LEU A 79 9.09 -6.01 -8.86
C LEU A 79 8.10 -7.04 -8.30
N ILE A 80 6.81 -6.73 -8.24
CA ILE A 80 5.77 -7.69 -7.84
C ILE A 80 5.73 -8.87 -8.81
N CYS A 81 5.77 -8.64 -10.13
CA CYS A 81 5.85 -9.72 -11.11
C CYS A 81 7.06 -10.62 -10.84
N LYS A 82 8.23 -10.04 -10.66
CA LYS A 82 9.47 -10.77 -10.37
C LYS A 82 9.38 -11.61 -9.09
N GLU A 83 8.94 -11.03 -7.99
CA GLU A 83 8.84 -11.72 -6.69
C GLU A 83 7.80 -12.84 -6.68
N LEU A 84 6.75 -12.73 -7.51
CA LEU A 84 5.71 -13.76 -7.67
C LEU A 84 6.00 -14.76 -8.79
N GLY A 85 7.12 -14.62 -9.52
CA GLY A 85 7.43 -15.46 -10.70
C GLY A 85 6.43 -15.30 -11.84
N LYS A 86 5.82 -14.12 -11.99
CA LYS A 86 4.83 -13.83 -13.03
C LYS A 86 5.44 -13.01 -14.17
N PRO A 87 4.99 -13.23 -15.43
CA PRO A 87 5.53 -12.53 -16.58
C PRO A 87 5.09 -11.06 -16.61
N GLU A 88 5.97 -10.17 -17.05
CA GLU A 88 5.64 -8.74 -17.25
C GLU A 88 4.60 -8.53 -18.37
N SER A 89 4.33 -9.53 -19.21
CA SER A 89 3.26 -9.46 -20.22
C SER A 89 1.85 -9.31 -19.63
N LEU A 90 1.69 -9.54 -18.33
CA LEU A 90 0.44 -9.22 -17.62
C LEU A 90 0.23 -7.71 -17.44
N ILE A 91 1.29 -6.88 -17.54
CA ILE A 91 1.18 -5.43 -17.40
C ILE A 91 0.39 -4.84 -18.57
N THR A 92 -0.68 -4.12 -18.26
CA THR A 92 -1.54 -3.48 -19.24
C THR A 92 -1.62 -1.98 -18.95
N TYR A 93 -1.20 -1.16 -19.90
CA TYR A 93 -1.29 0.29 -19.75
C TYR A 93 -2.70 0.78 -20.04
N VAL A 94 -3.24 1.56 -19.11
CA VAL A 94 -4.59 2.15 -19.21
C VAL A 94 -4.51 3.67 -19.20
N THR A 95 -5.56 4.32 -19.71
CA THR A 95 -5.65 5.79 -19.72
C THR A 95 -5.46 6.36 -18.33
N ASP A 96 -4.60 7.37 -18.21
CA ASP A 96 -4.35 8.01 -16.92
C ASP A 96 -5.54 8.87 -16.48
N ARG A 97 -5.62 9.09 -15.18
CA ARG A 97 -6.67 9.93 -14.57
C ARG A 97 -6.36 11.40 -14.81
N LYS A 98 -7.37 12.19 -15.11
CA LYS A 98 -7.24 13.66 -15.12
C LYS A 98 -6.81 14.16 -13.74
N GLY A 99 -5.80 15.03 -13.70
CA GLY A 99 -5.27 15.58 -12.46
C GLY A 99 -4.49 14.56 -11.60
N HIS A 100 -3.95 13.51 -12.21
CA HIS A 100 -3.12 12.54 -11.50
C HIS A 100 -1.73 13.10 -11.21
N ASP A 101 -1.42 13.35 -9.94
CA ASP A 101 -0.15 13.90 -9.53
C ASP A 101 1.03 13.01 -9.96
N MET A 102 2.03 13.63 -10.59
CA MET A 102 3.22 12.93 -11.06
C MET A 102 4.11 12.47 -9.89
N ARG A 103 4.19 13.26 -8.80
CA ARG A 103 5.06 12.93 -7.67
C ARG A 103 4.42 13.36 -6.35
N TYR A 104 4.41 12.43 -5.39
CA TYR A 104 4.23 12.72 -3.97
C TYR A 104 5.53 12.40 -3.24
N ALA A 105 6.15 13.42 -2.65
CA ALA A 105 7.26 13.30 -1.73
C ALA A 105 6.80 13.80 -0.36
N ILE A 106 7.21 13.09 0.68
CA ILE A 106 6.87 13.45 2.06
C ILE A 106 8.16 13.81 2.78
N ASP A 107 8.18 14.98 3.42
CA ASP A 107 9.30 15.41 4.26
C ASP A 107 9.02 15.05 5.72
N PRO A 108 9.69 14.04 6.30
CA PRO A 108 9.56 13.64 7.69
C PRO A 108 10.55 14.33 8.64
N THR A 109 11.22 15.40 8.21
CA THR A 109 12.26 16.09 9.01
C THR A 109 11.78 16.48 10.40
N LYS A 110 10.54 16.96 10.52
CA LYS A 110 9.98 17.39 11.82
C LYS A 110 9.86 16.23 12.81
N ILE A 111 9.29 15.10 12.39
CA ILE A 111 9.14 13.93 13.28
C ILE A 111 10.50 13.36 13.67
N HIS A 112 11.48 13.39 12.76
CA HIS A 112 12.84 12.99 13.07
C HIS A 112 13.47 13.90 14.12
N ASN A 113 13.44 15.22 13.91
CA ASN A 113 14.10 16.17 14.80
C ASN A 113 13.45 16.25 16.18
N GLU A 114 12.12 16.15 16.26
CA GLU A 114 11.39 16.30 17.52
C GLU A 114 11.23 14.98 18.29
N LEU A 115 11.06 13.87 17.58
CA LEU A 115 10.73 12.56 18.18
C LEU A 115 11.78 11.48 17.93
N GLY A 116 12.81 11.73 17.09
CA GLY A 116 13.86 10.79 16.78
C GLY A 116 13.43 9.65 15.84
N TRP A 117 12.26 9.73 15.21
CA TRP A 117 11.77 8.66 14.35
C TRP A 117 12.37 8.71 12.95
N LEU A 118 12.75 7.54 12.44
CA LEU A 118 13.11 7.28 11.04
C LEU A 118 12.57 5.91 10.62
N PRO A 119 12.23 5.73 9.33
CA PRO A 119 11.87 4.40 8.83
C PRO A 119 13.09 3.48 8.85
N GLU A 120 12.90 2.26 9.37
CA GLU A 120 13.97 1.26 9.49
C GLU A 120 13.99 0.28 8.31
N THR A 121 12.84 0.10 7.66
CA THR A 121 12.65 -0.92 6.61
C THR A 121 12.88 -0.32 5.22
N LYS A 122 13.90 -0.79 4.53
CA LYS A 122 14.12 -0.46 3.11
C LYS A 122 12.99 -1.02 2.25
N PHE A 123 12.66 -0.34 1.15
CA PHE A 123 11.58 -0.75 0.25
C PHE A 123 11.71 -2.20 -0.22
N ALA A 124 12.92 -2.61 -0.64
CA ALA A 124 13.17 -3.96 -1.14
C ALA A 124 12.83 -5.07 -0.12
N ASP A 125 13.04 -4.82 1.16
CA ASP A 125 12.72 -5.76 2.23
C ASP A 125 11.24 -5.68 2.61
N GLY A 126 10.69 -4.48 2.71
CA GLY A 126 9.28 -4.25 3.04
C GLY A 126 8.32 -4.84 2.01
N ILE A 127 8.63 -4.73 0.72
CA ILE A 127 7.77 -5.29 -0.34
C ILE A 127 7.74 -6.82 -0.29
N LYS A 128 8.89 -7.47 -0.03
CA LYS A 128 8.96 -8.94 0.13
C LYS A 128 8.15 -9.42 1.32
N LYS A 129 8.30 -8.76 2.48
CA LYS A 129 7.48 -9.05 3.67
C LYS A 129 5.98 -8.89 3.36
N THR A 130 5.62 -7.85 2.62
CA THR A 130 4.22 -7.60 2.24
C THR A 130 3.69 -8.67 1.30
N ILE A 131 4.44 -9.03 0.25
CA ILE A 131 4.04 -10.10 -0.67
C ILE A 131 3.87 -11.41 0.10
N LYS A 132 4.86 -11.76 0.95
CA LYS A 132 4.76 -12.95 1.79
C LYS A 132 3.50 -12.94 2.66
N TRP A 133 3.18 -11.80 3.27
CA TRP A 133 1.96 -11.69 4.07
C TRP A 133 0.70 -11.99 3.23
N TYR A 134 0.62 -11.48 1.99
CA TYR A 134 -0.51 -11.77 1.10
C TYR A 134 -0.59 -13.25 0.73
N LEU A 135 0.54 -13.92 0.53
CA LEU A 135 0.58 -15.36 0.25
C LEU A 135 0.14 -16.18 1.48
N ASP A 136 0.63 -15.83 2.66
CA ASP A 136 0.31 -16.54 3.91
C ASP A 136 -1.13 -16.32 4.36
N ASN A 137 -1.77 -15.20 3.95
CA ASN A 137 -3.13 -14.83 4.37
C ASN A 137 -4.12 -14.79 3.20
N GLU A 138 -3.97 -15.71 2.26
CA GLU A 138 -4.75 -15.70 1.01
C GLU A 138 -6.26 -15.77 1.26
N LYS A 139 -6.70 -16.62 2.17
CA LYS A 139 -8.12 -16.73 2.54
C LYS A 139 -8.69 -15.41 3.02
N TRP A 140 -7.98 -14.70 3.90
CA TRP A 140 -8.45 -13.45 4.49
C TRP A 140 -8.76 -12.37 3.45
N TRP A 141 -7.83 -12.10 2.52
CA TRP A 141 -8.06 -11.05 1.53
C TRP A 141 -8.98 -11.51 0.39
N LYS A 142 -9.05 -12.81 0.07
CA LYS A 142 -10.04 -13.35 -0.87
C LYS A 142 -11.46 -13.19 -0.34
N ASP A 143 -11.72 -13.49 0.91
CA ASP A 143 -13.03 -13.30 1.54
C ASP A 143 -13.48 -11.82 1.48
N ILE A 144 -12.55 -10.88 1.66
CA ILE A 144 -12.82 -9.44 1.51
C ILE A 144 -13.17 -9.08 0.05
N ILE A 145 -12.47 -9.66 -0.93
CA ILE A 145 -12.68 -9.39 -2.36
C ILE A 145 -13.99 -10.00 -2.86
N SER A 146 -14.35 -11.20 -2.40
CA SER A 146 -15.56 -11.92 -2.82
C SER A 146 -16.86 -11.23 -2.38
N GLY A 147 -16.78 -10.33 -1.43
CA GLY A 147 -17.94 -9.64 -0.85
C GLY A 147 -18.61 -10.42 0.29
N GLU A 148 -18.10 -11.57 0.70
CA GLU A 148 -18.62 -12.32 1.86
C GLU A 148 -18.56 -11.51 3.15
N TYR A 149 -17.53 -10.65 3.26
CA TYR A 149 -17.43 -9.70 4.38
C TYR A 149 -18.59 -8.70 4.39
N GLN A 150 -19.10 -8.27 3.22
CA GLN A 150 -20.26 -7.39 3.15
C GLN A 150 -21.53 -8.09 3.62
N ASN A 151 -21.69 -9.37 3.29
CA ASN A 151 -22.80 -10.19 3.75
C ASN A 151 -22.73 -10.45 5.26
N TYR A 152 -21.52 -10.68 5.79
CA TYR A 152 -21.29 -10.79 7.22
C TYR A 152 -21.66 -9.49 7.96
N TYR A 153 -21.23 -8.34 7.44
CA TYR A 153 -21.52 -7.03 8.01
C TYR A 153 -23.02 -6.73 7.97
N ALA A 154 -23.71 -7.03 6.87
CA ALA A 154 -25.15 -6.88 6.77
C ALA A 154 -25.91 -7.78 7.76
N LYS A 155 -25.45 -9.02 7.98
CA LYS A 155 -26.03 -9.93 8.97
C LYS A 155 -25.83 -9.47 10.40
N MET A 156 -24.66 -8.90 10.73
CA MET A 156 -24.33 -8.49 12.10
C MET A 156 -24.84 -7.12 12.48
N TYR A 157 -25.01 -6.20 11.52
CA TYR A 157 -25.32 -4.79 11.77
C TYR A 157 -26.53 -4.25 11.00
N GLY A 158 -27.07 -5.02 10.04
CA GLY A 158 -28.18 -4.60 9.17
C GLY A 158 -29.56 -4.52 9.83
N ASN A 159 -29.69 -4.95 11.10
CA ASN A 159 -30.93 -4.92 11.88
C ASN A 159 -30.82 -4.04 13.14
N ARG A 160 -30.09 -2.92 13.04
CA ARG A 160 -30.09 -1.90 14.11
C ARG A 160 -30.59 -0.58 13.60
#